data_be3f6baadc3f10d0a75369e9453edfe3
#
_entry.id   be3f6baadc3f10d0a75369e9453edfe3
#
_cell.length_a   1.000
_cell.length_b   1.000
_cell.length_c   1.000
_cell.angle_alpha   90.00
_cell.angle_beta   90.00
_cell.angle_gamma   90.00
#
_symmetry.space_group_name_H-M   'P 1'
#
loop_
_entity.id
_entity.type
_entity.pdbx_description
1 polymer ?
#
loop_
_entity_poly.entity_id
_entity_poly.type
_entity_poly.pdbx_seq_one_letter_code
_entity_poly.pdbx_strand_id
1 'polypeptide(L)'
;MPHSYTRNELKEYFFEALDMFNDCLDSDISKENVLLEFFTPKNGVSVYESFCKDHFPKLLEEPYKEDGYFESFGAQAFVNDTEYGVLIREDIDFTLGEVLQMFLHEISHLYCTKYEIEGGNFFDKYCMGSGQEDGMMNAGYAIWREAVADIMADSIISEYATTTLSSVKKFVKEYYGELSSANPASKKAMSLIIVYIMISSEVAATREWEEANRAIRRTIKIDDPFLEAILKQVYDQLHRNPFWNITPEFVMTLGETYLSLLSHIFLKGILQN
;
A
#
# COMPACT_ATOMS: atom_id res chain seq x y z
N MET A 1 -12.05 1.31 -20.46
CA MET A 1 -11.41 0.12 -21.06
C MET A 1 -9.94 0.21 -20.72
N PRO A 2 -9.30 -0.89 -20.37
CA PRO A 2 -7.87 -0.93 -20.14
C PRO A 2 -7.12 -0.35 -21.34
N HIS A 3 -6.08 0.40 -21.10
CA HIS A 3 -5.33 1.10 -22.12
C HIS A 3 -3.82 0.93 -21.87
N SER A 4 -3.07 0.64 -22.89
CA SER A 4 -1.61 0.62 -22.81
C SER A 4 -1.08 2.04 -22.92
N TYR A 5 -0.35 2.48 -21.92
CA TYR A 5 0.25 3.82 -21.86
C TYR A 5 1.69 3.81 -22.37
N THR A 6 2.08 4.88 -23.04
CA THR A 6 3.49 5.15 -23.33
C THR A 6 4.19 5.74 -22.10
N ARG A 7 5.52 5.66 -22.04
CA ARG A 7 6.32 6.31 -20.97
C ARG A 7 6.04 7.81 -20.87
N ASN A 8 5.86 8.47 -21.98
CA ASN A 8 5.57 9.92 -21.99
C ASN A 8 4.21 10.21 -21.37
N GLU A 9 3.17 9.44 -21.70
CA GLU A 9 1.85 9.58 -21.09
C GLU A 9 1.90 9.30 -19.60
N LEU A 10 2.57 8.22 -19.14
CA LEU A 10 2.73 7.92 -17.72
C LEU A 10 3.47 9.06 -16.99
N LYS A 11 4.50 9.62 -17.61
CA LYS A 11 5.23 10.76 -17.05
C LYS A 11 4.35 12.02 -16.95
N GLU A 12 3.56 12.31 -17.97
CA GLU A 12 2.62 13.44 -17.97
C GLU A 12 1.57 13.26 -16.87
N TYR A 13 0.92 12.10 -16.78
CA TYR A 13 -0.07 11.79 -15.73
C TYR A 13 0.53 11.80 -14.32
N PHE A 14 1.77 11.36 -14.16
CA PHE A 14 2.42 11.46 -12.85
C PHE A 14 2.57 12.93 -12.41
N PHE A 15 3.02 13.79 -13.30
CA PHE A 15 3.19 15.21 -12.97
C PHE A 15 1.85 15.96 -12.84
N GLU A 16 0.81 15.54 -13.55
CA GLU A 16 -0.56 16.03 -13.31
C GLU A 16 -1.06 15.61 -11.93
N ALA A 17 -0.85 14.35 -11.55
CA ALA A 17 -1.18 13.87 -10.21
C ALA A 17 -0.41 14.62 -9.11
N LEU A 18 0.86 14.94 -9.35
CA LEU A 18 1.68 15.71 -8.40
C LEU A 18 1.16 17.16 -8.27
N ASP A 19 0.76 17.80 -9.37
CA ASP A 19 0.14 19.13 -9.30
C ASP A 19 -1.16 19.10 -8.52
N MET A 20 -2.04 18.12 -8.80
CA MET A 20 -3.29 17.91 -8.05
C MET A 20 -3.02 17.69 -6.55
N PHE A 21 -2.02 16.89 -6.23
CA PHE A 21 -1.65 16.61 -4.85
C PHE A 21 -1.16 17.87 -4.14
N ASN A 22 -0.26 18.60 -4.75
CA ASN A 22 0.28 19.86 -4.22
C ASN A 22 -0.83 20.89 -3.97
N ASP A 23 -1.75 21.03 -4.91
CA ASP A 23 -2.88 21.98 -4.79
C ASP A 23 -3.86 21.56 -3.66
N CYS A 24 -4.13 20.26 -3.50
CA CYS A 24 -5.09 19.78 -2.51
C CYS A 24 -4.55 19.78 -1.07
N LEU A 25 -3.27 19.53 -0.89
CA LEU A 25 -2.65 19.37 0.44
C LEU A 25 -1.69 20.51 0.81
N ASP A 26 -1.68 21.61 0.04
CA ASP A 26 -0.76 22.74 0.23
C ASP A 26 0.72 22.25 0.32
N SER A 27 1.08 21.32 -0.57
CA SER A 27 2.39 20.71 -0.66
C SER A 27 3.28 21.45 -1.66
N ASP A 28 4.60 21.38 -1.48
CA ASP A 28 5.59 22.02 -2.34
C ASP A 28 6.61 21.00 -2.90
N ILE A 29 6.17 19.77 -3.18
CA ILE A 29 7.03 18.78 -3.85
C ILE A 29 7.28 19.24 -5.28
N SER A 30 8.54 19.65 -5.57
CA SER A 30 8.91 20.14 -6.89
C SER A 30 9.11 18.99 -7.87
N LYS A 31 8.57 19.15 -9.09
CA LYS A 31 8.78 18.21 -10.22
C LYS A 31 10.26 17.99 -10.54
N GLU A 32 11.09 19.00 -10.31
CA GLU A 32 12.54 18.98 -10.58
C GLU A 32 13.29 18.06 -9.62
N ASN A 33 12.71 17.79 -8.45
CA ASN A 33 13.30 16.93 -7.43
C ASN A 33 12.79 15.48 -7.51
N VAL A 34 11.90 15.16 -8.46
CA VAL A 34 11.35 13.81 -8.61
C VAL A 34 11.95 13.13 -9.82
N LEU A 35 12.66 12.06 -9.57
CA LEU A 35 13.24 11.18 -10.57
C LEU A 35 12.24 10.07 -10.91
N LEU A 36 11.90 9.93 -12.19
CA LEU A 36 11.05 8.85 -12.68
C LEU A 36 11.87 7.86 -13.49
N GLU A 37 11.78 6.59 -13.13
CA GLU A 37 12.37 5.51 -13.90
C GLU A 37 11.31 4.46 -14.24
N PHE A 38 11.43 3.83 -15.41
CA PHE A 38 10.41 2.95 -15.97
C PHE A 38 10.91 1.54 -16.13
N PHE A 39 10.11 0.58 -15.73
CA PHE A 39 10.47 -0.83 -15.82
C PHE A 39 9.33 -1.71 -16.36
N THR A 40 9.69 -2.89 -16.79
CA THR A 40 8.80 -4.05 -16.96
C THR A 40 9.30 -5.18 -16.05
N PRO A 41 8.49 -6.17 -15.72
CA PRO A 41 8.96 -7.31 -14.93
C PRO A 41 10.20 -7.98 -15.50
N LYS A 42 10.37 -7.95 -16.84
CA LYS A 42 11.52 -8.56 -17.51
C LYS A 42 12.86 -7.85 -17.26
N ASN A 43 12.85 -6.54 -17.07
CA ASN A 43 14.04 -5.73 -16.82
C ASN A 43 14.06 -5.10 -15.42
N GLY A 44 13.09 -5.40 -14.59
CA GLY A 44 12.88 -4.79 -13.27
C GLY A 44 14.13 -4.86 -12.40
N VAL A 45 14.76 -6.03 -12.30
CA VAL A 45 16.00 -6.21 -11.50
C VAL A 45 17.09 -5.23 -11.95
N SER A 46 17.40 -5.17 -13.24
CA SER A 46 18.49 -4.32 -13.74
C SER A 46 18.17 -2.82 -13.59
N VAL A 47 16.93 -2.43 -13.82
CA VAL A 47 16.47 -1.04 -13.67
C VAL A 47 16.52 -0.64 -12.19
N TYR A 48 15.97 -1.46 -11.30
CA TYR A 48 15.98 -1.22 -9.86
C TYR A 48 17.41 -1.09 -9.31
N GLU A 49 18.30 -2.02 -9.66
CA GLU A 49 19.68 -1.98 -9.20
C GLU A 49 20.41 -0.72 -9.68
N SER A 50 20.26 -0.32 -10.95
CA SER A 50 20.86 0.90 -11.47
C SER A 50 20.31 2.12 -10.77
N PHE A 51 18.98 2.24 -10.69
CA PHE A 51 18.31 3.36 -10.07
C PHE A 51 18.69 3.54 -8.58
N CYS A 52 18.67 2.44 -7.82
CA CYS A 52 19.06 2.51 -6.42
C CYS A 52 20.54 2.79 -6.22
N LYS A 53 21.44 2.19 -7.02
CA LYS A 53 22.90 2.46 -6.91
C LYS A 53 23.25 3.92 -7.19
N ASP A 54 22.57 4.51 -8.17
CA ASP A 54 22.87 5.86 -8.63
C ASP A 54 22.26 6.93 -7.70
N HIS A 55 21.06 6.68 -7.15
CA HIS A 55 20.28 7.69 -6.42
C HIS A 55 19.94 7.30 -4.97
N PHE A 56 19.65 6.02 -4.70
CA PHE A 56 19.13 5.55 -3.40
C PHE A 56 19.94 4.37 -2.82
N PRO A 57 21.27 4.47 -2.69
CA PRO A 57 22.11 3.30 -2.35
C PRO A 57 21.81 2.66 -1.00
N LYS A 58 21.21 3.42 -0.06
CA LYS A 58 20.79 2.91 1.26
C LYS A 58 19.49 2.12 1.23
N LEU A 59 18.72 2.23 0.13
CA LEU A 59 17.42 1.61 -0.03
C LEU A 59 17.44 0.35 -0.90
N LEU A 60 18.64 -0.11 -1.30
CA LEU A 60 18.80 -1.35 -2.05
C LEU A 60 18.61 -2.55 -1.11
N GLU A 61 17.39 -3.03 -1.01
CA GLU A 61 17.00 -4.15 -0.16
C GLU A 61 16.88 -5.46 -0.96
N GLU A 62 17.18 -6.59 -0.31
CA GLU A 62 17.24 -7.91 -0.94
C GLU A 62 15.92 -8.49 -1.51
N PRO A 63 14.68 -8.12 -1.06
CA PRO A 63 13.44 -8.70 -1.59
C PRO A 63 13.26 -8.59 -3.11
N TYR A 64 13.92 -7.63 -3.78
CA TYR A 64 13.80 -7.45 -5.22
C TYR A 64 14.30 -8.64 -6.05
N LYS A 65 15.05 -9.57 -5.45
CA LYS A 65 15.53 -10.81 -6.07
C LYS A 65 14.53 -11.95 -6.02
N GLU A 66 13.45 -11.80 -5.29
CA GLU A 66 12.41 -12.82 -5.21
C GLU A 66 11.60 -12.89 -6.50
N ASP A 67 11.27 -14.11 -6.91
CA ASP A 67 10.42 -14.34 -8.08
C ASP A 67 9.05 -13.65 -7.89
N GLY A 68 8.63 -12.89 -8.89
CA GLY A 68 7.36 -12.18 -8.87
C GLY A 68 7.39 -10.81 -8.18
N TYR A 69 8.54 -10.35 -7.68
CA TYR A 69 8.63 -9.04 -7.02
C TYR A 69 8.16 -7.90 -7.94
N PHE A 70 8.70 -7.84 -9.16
CA PHE A 70 8.36 -6.77 -10.12
C PHE A 70 7.00 -6.93 -10.80
N GLU A 71 6.33 -8.06 -10.63
CA GLU A 71 4.94 -8.28 -11.01
C GLU A 71 3.95 -7.82 -9.94
N SER A 72 4.40 -7.63 -8.70
CA SER A 72 3.54 -7.39 -7.54
C SER A 72 3.07 -5.95 -7.39
N PHE A 73 3.69 -4.98 -8.06
CA PHE A 73 3.35 -3.56 -7.92
C PHE A 73 3.34 -2.82 -9.26
N GLY A 74 2.63 -1.71 -9.31
CA GLY A 74 2.57 -0.82 -10.48
C GLY A 74 3.54 0.37 -10.38
N ALA A 75 3.79 0.86 -9.17
CA ALA A 75 4.80 1.89 -8.90
C ALA A 75 5.40 1.69 -7.49
N GLN A 76 6.54 2.33 -7.23
CA GLN A 76 7.20 2.31 -5.92
C GLN A 76 7.96 3.61 -5.68
N ALA A 77 7.69 4.24 -4.54
CA ALA A 77 8.34 5.48 -4.13
C ALA A 77 9.65 5.24 -3.36
N PHE A 78 10.60 6.15 -3.54
CA PHE A 78 11.89 6.20 -2.85
C PHE A 78 12.16 7.62 -2.39
N VAL A 79 12.72 7.78 -1.21
CA VAL A 79 13.06 9.09 -0.65
C VAL A 79 14.46 9.03 -0.03
N ASN A 80 15.28 10.02 -0.33
CA ASN A 80 16.52 10.31 0.40
C ASN A 80 16.50 11.76 0.87
N ASP A 81 17.61 12.23 1.45
CA ASP A 81 17.70 13.58 2.03
C ASP A 81 17.52 14.71 1.00
N THR A 82 17.70 14.44 -0.29
CA THR A 82 17.77 15.45 -1.35
C THR A 82 16.87 15.20 -2.54
N GLU A 83 16.49 13.95 -2.79
CA GLU A 83 15.79 13.53 -3.99
C GLU A 83 14.61 12.62 -3.67
N TYR A 84 13.63 12.66 -4.52
CA TYR A 84 12.50 11.73 -4.56
C TYR A 84 12.60 10.87 -5.81
N GLY A 85 12.30 9.59 -5.70
CA GLY A 85 12.30 8.69 -6.83
C GLY A 85 11.01 7.89 -6.91
N VAL A 86 10.56 7.61 -8.13
CA VAL A 86 9.45 6.70 -8.36
C VAL A 86 9.79 5.76 -9.51
N LEU A 87 9.77 4.46 -9.23
CA LEU A 87 9.79 3.44 -10.26
C LEU A 87 8.38 3.20 -10.75
N ILE A 88 8.17 3.19 -12.06
CA ILE A 88 6.85 3.05 -12.68
C ILE A 88 6.89 1.85 -13.64
N ARG A 89 5.97 0.92 -13.44
CA ARG A 89 5.78 -0.20 -14.35
C ARG A 89 5.07 0.27 -15.62
N GLU A 90 5.66 0.02 -16.79
CA GLU A 90 5.14 0.51 -18.07
C GLU A 90 4.17 -0.45 -18.80
N ASP A 91 4.16 -1.74 -18.43
CA ASP A 91 3.30 -2.76 -19.04
C ASP A 91 1.99 -2.99 -18.27
N ILE A 92 1.48 -1.93 -17.63
CA ILE A 92 0.21 -1.97 -16.91
C ILE A 92 -1.00 -1.86 -17.85
N ASP A 93 -2.07 -2.55 -17.51
CA ASP A 93 -3.36 -2.52 -18.19
C ASP A 93 -4.43 -1.91 -17.26
N PHE A 94 -4.22 -0.65 -16.90
CA PHE A 94 -5.04 0.11 -15.97
C PHE A 94 -5.93 1.12 -16.70
N THR A 95 -7.02 1.51 -16.08
CA THR A 95 -7.77 2.69 -16.49
C THR A 95 -7.03 3.95 -16.04
N LEU A 96 -7.33 5.11 -16.63
CA LEU A 96 -6.71 6.38 -16.21
C LEU A 96 -6.92 6.66 -14.72
N GLY A 97 -8.09 6.34 -14.18
CA GLY A 97 -8.36 6.52 -12.75
C GLY A 97 -7.47 5.63 -11.86
N GLU A 98 -7.23 4.37 -12.25
CA GLU A 98 -6.32 3.48 -11.54
C GLU A 98 -4.86 3.96 -11.63
N VAL A 99 -4.45 4.52 -12.77
CA VAL A 99 -3.12 5.14 -12.94
C VAL A 99 -2.97 6.36 -12.04
N LEU A 100 -3.95 7.26 -12.02
CA LEU A 100 -3.91 8.45 -11.17
C LEU A 100 -3.91 8.09 -9.68
N GLN A 101 -4.73 7.11 -9.27
CA GLN A 101 -4.74 6.62 -7.89
C GLN A 101 -3.38 6.04 -7.50
N MET A 102 -2.79 5.20 -8.33
CA MET A 102 -1.45 4.66 -8.11
C MET A 102 -0.41 5.77 -7.93
N PHE A 103 -0.42 6.78 -8.77
CA PHE A 103 0.52 7.90 -8.65
C PHE A 103 0.29 8.75 -7.40
N LEU A 104 -0.96 9.07 -7.08
CA LEU A 104 -1.30 9.80 -5.84
C LEU A 104 -0.91 9.01 -4.59
N HIS A 105 -1.04 7.70 -4.62
CA HIS A 105 -0.57 6.81 -3.55
C HIS A 105 0.96 6.94 -3.35
N GLU A 106 1.74 6.82 -4.42
CA GLU A 106 3.20 6.97 -4.32
C GLU A 106 3.63 8.39 -3.91
N ILE A 107 2.95 9.42 -4.42
CA ILE A 107 3.19 10.81 -4.02
C ILE A 107 2.86 11.01 -2.53
N SER A 108 1.86 10.31 -2.00
CA SER A 108 1.55 10.33 -0.56
C SER A 108 2.69 9.81 0.29
N HIS A 109 3.42 8.78 -0.15
CA HIS A 109 4.63 8.33 0.52
C HIS A 109 5.74 9.38 0.50
N LEU A 110 5.95 10.06 -0.64
CA LEU A 110 6.90 11.18 -0.72
C LEU A 110 6.52 12.30 0.25
N TYR A 111 5.24 12.64 0.30
CA TYR A 111 4.69 13.67 1.19
C TYR A 111 4.87 13.29 2.67
N CYS A 112 4.47 12.09 3.06
CA CYS A 112 4.57 11.63 4.45
C CYS A 112 6.03 11.67 4.95
N THR A 113 6.98 11.31 4.10
CA THR A 113 8.40 11.39 4.44
C THR A 113 8.89 12.83 4.50
N LYS A 114 8.56 13.65 3.49
CA LYS A 114 8.99 15.06 3.43
C LYS A 114 8.50 15.88 4.62
N TYR A 115 7.26 15.71 5.02
CA TYR A 115 6.63 16.48 6.10
C TYR A 115 6.67 15.76 7.44
N GLU A 116 7.47 14.71 7.56
CA GLU A 116 7.68 13.95 8.81
C GLU A 116 6.36 13.51 9.47
N ILE A 117 5.32 13.18 8.67
CA ILE A 117 4.02 12.73 9.16
C ILE A 117 4.18 11.49 10.06
N GLU A 118 5.12 10.65 9.74
CA GLU A 118 5.50 9.47 10.51
C GLU A 118 6.38 9.77 11.74
N GLY A 119 6.51 11.06 12.09
CA GLY A 119 7.21 11.48 13.30
C GLY A 119 8.72 11.25 13.26
N GLY A 120 9.39 11.60 12.16
CA GLY A 120 10.84 11.52 11.94
C GLY A 120 11.55 10.34 12.60
N ASN A 121 12.22 9.49 11.88
CA ASN A 121 12.94 8.31 12.39
C ASN A 121 12.08 7.27 13.14
N PHE A 122 10.73 7.29 12.98
CA PHE A 122 9.89 6.32 13.68
C PHE A 122 10.28 4.88 13.31
N PHE A 123 10.47 4.63 12.01
CA PHE A 123 10.86 3.32 11.52
C PHE A 123 12.20 2.88 12.10
N ASP A 124 13.23 3.73 12.04
CA ASP A 124 14.57 3.44 12.55
C ASP A 124 14.56 3.17 14.05
N LYS A 125 13.72 3.90 14.78
CA LYS A 125 13.66 3.81 16.23
C LYS A 125 12.90 2.61 16.76
N TYR A 126 11.83 2.20 16.06
CA TYR A 126 10.88 1.23 16.59
C TYR A 126 10.68 -0.03 15.73
N CYS A 127 11.12 -0.02 14.46
CA CYS A 127 10.83 -1.11 13.52
C CYS A 127 12.07 -1.92 13.09
N MET A 128 13.28 -1.51 13.46
CA MET A 128 14.54 -2.12 12.99
C MET A 128 15.01 -3.32 13.79
N GLY A 129 14.33 -3.69 14.85
CA GLY A 129 14.68 -4.84 15.66
C GLY A 129 14.33 -6.17 15.00
N SER A 130 14.76 -7.28 15.63
CA SER A 130 14.57 -8.66 15.12
C SER A 130 13.72 -9.54 16.01
N GLY A 131 13.16 -8.99 17.10
CA GLY A 131 12.29 -9.71 18.03
C GLY A 131 10.85 -9.84 17.53
N GLN A 132 10.03 -10.55 18.27
CA GLN A 132 8.60 -10.73 17.96
C GLN A 132 7.86 -9.37 18.04
N GLU A 133 8.17 -8.57 19.05
CA GLU A 133 7.59 -7.22 19.20
C GLU A 133 8.00 -6.30 18.05
N ASP A 134 9.27 -6.35 17.62
CA ASP A 134 9.75 -5.61 16.47
C ASP A 134 9.05 -6.04 15.18
N GLY A 135 8.80 -7.33 15.02
CA GLY A 135 8.04 -7.87 13.88
C GLY A 135 6.58 -7.39 13.86
N MET A 136 5.93 -7.27 15.02
CA MET A 136 4.59 -6.69 15.15
C MET A 136 4.62 -5.20 14.86
N MET A 137 5.61 -4.48 15.41
CA MET A 137 5.77 -3.05 15.15
C MET A 137 5.97 -2.76 13.67
N ASN A 138 6.83 -3.53 13.01
CA ASN A 138 7.08 -3.41 11.57
C ASN A 138 5.80 -3.67 10.74
N ALA A 139 5.05 -4.74 11.06
CA ALA A 139 3.80 -5.04 10.38
C ALA A 139 2.74 -3.94 10.60
N GLY A 140 2.62 -3.43 11.82
CA GLY A 140 1.70 -2.33 12.13
C GLY A 140 2.07 -1.04 11.41
N TYR A 141 3.36 -0.73 11.34
CA TYR A 141 3.87 0.41 10.60
C TYR A 141 3.60 0.31 9.10
N ALA A 142 3.84 -0.87 8.50
CA ALA A 142 3.52 -1.10 7.11
C ALA A 142 2.01 -0.90 6.82
N ILE A 143 1.12 -1.45 7.65
CA ILE A 143 -0.33 -1.26 7.51
C ILE A 143 -0.70 0.22 7.61
N TRP A 144 -0.17 0.93 8.60
CA TRP A 144 -0.44 2.35 8.79
C TRP A 144 0.03 3.17 7.59
N ARG A 145 1.26 2.97 7.16
CA ARG A 145 1.89 3.72 6.06
C ARG A 145 1.09 3.60 4.76
N GLU A 146 0.71 2.39 4.41
CA GLU A 146 -0.05 2.11 3.20
C GLU A 146 -1.49 2.65 3.29
N ALA A 147 -2.15 2.47 4.44
CA ALA A 147 -3.49 3.03 4.66
C ALA A 147 -3.52 4.56 4.55
N VAL A 148 -2.51 5.25 5.07
CA VAL A 148 -2.40 6.71 4.96
C VAL A 148 -2.22 7.14 3.51
N ALA A 149 -1.37 6.44 2.74
CA ALA A 149 -1.17 6.74 1.33
C ALA A 149 -2.47 6.61 0.53
N ASP A 150 -3.23 5.54 0.75
CA ASP A 150 -4.53 5.35 0.09
C ASP A 150 -5.58 6.37 0.52
N ILE A 151 -5.67 6.69 1.82
CA ILE A 151 -6.61 7.70 2.32
C ILE A 151 -6.33 9.06 1.65
N MET A 152 -5.06 9.45 1.53
CA MET A 152 -4.68 10.68 0.85
C MET A 152 -5.03 10.64 -0.63
N ALA A 153 -4.64 9.59 -1.34
CA ALA A 153 -4.91 9.42 -2.76
C ALA A 153 -6.41 9.49 -3.05
N ASP A 154 -7.22 8.71 -2.34
CA ASP A 154 -8.67 8.63 -2.54
C ASP A 154 -9.38 9.93 -2.15
N SER A 155 -8.86 10.70 -1.19
CA SER A 155 -9.42 12.01 -0.84
C SER A 155 -9.28 13.04 -1.96
N ILE A 156 -8.24 12.91 -2.78
CA ILE A 156 -7.96 13.83 -3.89
C ILE A 156 -8.78 13.47 -5.13
N ILE A 157 -8.91 12.18 -5.44
CA ILE A 157 -9.63 11.71 -6.63
C ILE A 157 -11.07 11.30 -6.36
N SER A 158 -11.66 11.71 -5.24
CA SER A 158 -13.00 11.28 -4.81
C SER A 158 -14.10 11.48 -5.88
N GLU A 159 -13.95 12.44 -6.79
CA GLU A 159 -14.84 12.63 -7.93
C GLU A 159 -14.55 11.66 -9.09
N TYR A 160 -13.36 11.09 -9.13
CA TYR A 160 -12.90 10.12 -10.13
C TYR A 160 -12.75 8.72 -9.51
N ALA A 161 -13.14 8.55 -8.24
CA ALA A 161 -12.94 7.34 -7.46
C ALA A 161 -13.39 6.10 -8.25
N THR A 162 -12.43 5.46 -8.83
CA THR A 162 -12.60 4.30 -9.69
C THR A 162 -11.99 3.06 -9.07
N THR A 163 -11.51 3.14 -7.86
CA THR A 163 -11.36 1.94 -7.04
C THR A 163 -12.77 1.44 -6.81
N THR A 164 -13.30 0.96 -7.90
CA THR A 164 -14.62 0.39 -7.87
C THR A 164 -14.53 -0.78 -6.92
N LEU A 165 -15.49 -0.86 -6.04
CA LEU A 165 -15.79 -2.05 -5.27
C LEU A 165 -15.57 -3.35 -6.10
N SER A 166 -15.57 -3.30 -7.41
CA SER A 166 -15.31 -4.41 -8.33
C SER A 166 -13.81 -4.74 -8.49
N SER A 167 -12.88 -3.79 -8.44
CA SER A 167 -11.44 -4.08 -8.51
C SER A 167 -10.96 -4.67 -7.19
N VAL A 168 -11.40 -4.13 -6.06
CA VAL A 168 -11.19 -4.74 -4.73
C VAL A 168 -11.77 -6.15 -4.68
N LYS A 169 -12.97 -6.37 -5.24
CA LYS A 169 -13.59 -7.69 -5.37
C LYS A 169 -12.71 -8.70 -6.08
N LYS A 170 -12.22 -8.31 -7.24
CA LYS A 170 -11.41 -9.18 -8.09
C LYS A 170 -10.15 -9.55 -7.33
N PHE A 171 -9.46 -8.55 -6.80
CA PHE A 171 -8.20 -8.71 -6.10
C PHE A 171 -8.33 -9.59 -4.84
N VAL A 172 -9.27 -9.28 -3.94
CA VAL A 172 -9.45 -10.08 -2.72
C VAL A 172 -9.91 -11.51 -3.04
N LYS A 173 -10.76 -11.71 -4.06
CA LYS A 173 -11.19 -13.04 -4.48
C LYS A 173 -10.03 -13.86 -5.04
N GLU A 174 -9.17 -13.26 -5.84
CA GLU A 174 -7.98 -13.92 -6.40
C GLU A 174 -7.02 -14.30 -5.28
N TYR A 175 -6.65 -13.34 -4.44
CA TYR A 175 -5.71 -13.59 -3.33
C TYR A 175 -6.28 -14.53 -2.26
N TYR A 176 -7.55 -14.40 -1.89
CA TYR A 176 -8.16 -15.30 -0.90
C TYR A 176 -8.31 -16.72 -1.43
N GLY A 177 -8.54 -16.88 -2.72
CA GLY A 177 -8.55 -18.20 -3.39
C GLY A 177 -7.18 -18.88 -3.39
N GLU A 178 -6.12 -18.12 -3.48
CA GLU A 178 -4.74 -18.63 -3.49
C GLU A 178 -4.14 -18.86 -2.10
N LEU A 179 -4.69 -18.23 -1.06
CA LEU A 179 -4.22 -18.34 0.32
C LEU A 179 -4.19 -19.77 0.84
N SER A 180 -5.09 -20.62 0.39
CA SER A 180 -5.17 -22.03 0.83
C SER A 180 -3.99 -22.87 0.31
N SER A 181 -3.46 -22.54 -0.85
CA SER A 181 -2.37 -23.26 -1.52
C SER A 181 -0.99 -22.61 -1.37
N ALA A 182 -0.93 -21.37 -0.87
CA ALA A 182 0.31 -20.61 -0.77
C ALA A 182 1.26 -21.16 0.32
N ASN A 183 2.56 -20.99 0.10
CA ASN A 183 3.57 -21.28 1.13
C ASN A 183 3.48 -20.27 2.30
N PRO A 184 4.13 -20.54 3.47
CA PRO A 184 4.03 -19.67 4.64
C PRO A 184 4.44 -18.21 4.41
N ALA A 185 5.48 -17.96 3.63
CA ALA A 185 5.94 -16.60 3.35
C ALA A 185 4.94 -15.83 2.46
N SER A 186 4.44 -16.49 1.40
CA SER A 186 3.39 -15.93 0.56
C SER A 186 2.10 -15.68 1.33
N LYS A 187 1.70 -16.57 2.25
CA LYS A 187 0.54 -16.35 3.12
C LYS A 187 0.69 -15.10 3.98
N LYS A 188 1.90 -14.85 4.51
CA LYS A 188 2.19 -13.66 5.30
C LYS A 188 2.02 -12.39 4.46
N ALA A 189 2.64 -12.34 3.29
CA ALA A 189 2.54 -11.20 2.39
C ALA A 189 1.09 -10.97 1.91
N MET A 190 0.39 -12.03 1.49
CA MET A 190 -1.00 -11.95 1.05
C MET A 190 -1.95 -11.51 2.16
N SER A 191 -1.70 -11.91 3.41
CA SER A 191 -2.51 -11.48 4.55
C SER A 191 -2.34 -9.99 4.82
N LEU A 192 -1.13 -9.46 4.72
CA LEU A 192 -0.85 -8.02 4.81
C LEU A 192 -1.59 -7.25 3.72
N ILE A 193 -1.47 -7.69 2.49
CA ILE A 193 -2.12 -7.06 1.34
C ILE A 193 -3.65 -7.09 1.47
N ILE A 194 -4.23 -8.20 1.92
CA ILE A 194 -5.68 -8.30 2.11
C ILE A 194 -6.17 -7.33 3.18
N VAL A 195 -5.52 -7.30 4.34
CA VAL A 195 -5.87 -6.37 5.41
C VAL A 195 -5.76 -4.94 4.91
N TYR A 196 -4.67 -4.64 4.27
CA TYR A 196 -4.36 -3.34 3.70
C TYR A 196 -5.42 -2.89 2.68
N ILE A 197 -5.71 -3.68 1.66
CA ILE A 197 -6.67 -3.32 0.61
C ILE A 197 -8.09 -3.19 1.16
N MET A 198 -8.48 -4.11 2.05
CA MET A 198 -9.81 -4.05 2.65
C MET A 198 -10.00 -2.81 3.53
N ILE A 199 -8.94 -2.36 4.19
CA ILE A 199 -8.99 -1.19 5.07
C ILE A 199 -8.94 0.09 4.26
N SER A 200 -7.99 0.22 3.34
CA SER A 200 -7.80 1.46 2.60
C SER A 200 -9.00 1.80 1.74
N SER A 201 -9.51 0.84 0.97
CA SER A 201 -10.67 1.05 0.11
C SER A 201 -11.96 1.38 0.86
N GLU A 202 -12.10 0.90 2.10
CA GLU A 202 -13.31 1.12 2.88
C GLU A 202 -13.21 2.33 3.81
N VAL A 203 -12.03 2.64 4.32
CA VAL A 203 -11.80 3.87 5.09
C VAL A 203 -11.93 5.10 4.21
N ALA A 204 -11.50 5.02 2.96
CA ALA A 204 -11.62 6.11 2.02
C ALA A 204 -13.04 6.29 1.47
N ALA A 205 -13.75 5.20 1.20
CA ALA A 205 -15.06 5.24 0.55
C ALA A 205 -16.23 5.51 1.51
N THR A 206 -16.14 5.15 2.78
CA THR A 206 -17.27 5.24 3.72
C THR A 206 -16.85 5.74 5.08
N ARG A 207 -17.66 6.67 5.62
CA ARG A 207 -17.47 7.20 6.97
C ARG A 207 -18.09 6.33 8.06
N GLU A 208 -18.83 5.28 7.66
CA GLU A 208 -19.57 4.44 8.60
C GLU A 208 -19.28 2.96 8.38
N TRP A 209 -18.89 2.27 9.45
CA TRP A 209 -18.57 0.84 9.43
C TRP A 209 -19.70 -0.03 8.84
N GLU A 210 -20.95 0.27 9.16
CA GLU A 210 -22.09 -0.52 8.67
C GLU A 210 -22.22 -0.50 7.14
N GLU A 211 -21.82 0.59 6.52
CA GLU A 211 -21.79 0.70 5.07
C GLU A 211 -20.59 -0.05 4.49
N ALA A 212 -19.41 0.15 5.04
CA ALA A 212 -18.20 -0.56 4.70
C ALA A 212 -18.39 -2.08 4.82
N ASN A 213 -18.91 -2.55 5.94
CA ASN A 213 -19.16 -3.96 6.18
C ASN A 213 -20.18 -4.57 5.20
N ARG A 214 -21.23 -3.84 4.87
CA ARG A 214 -22.19 -4.28 3.85
C ARG A 214 -21.53 -4.40 2.47
N ALA A 215 -20.66 -3.48 2.13
CA ALA A 215 -19.91 -3.50 0.90
C ALA A 215 -18.95 -4.70 0.87
N ILE A 216 -18.16 -4.91 1.92
CA ILE A 216 -17.24 -6.05 2.08
C ILE A 216 -18.01 -7.37 1.93
N ARG A 217 -19.08 -7.60 2.68
CA ARG A 217 -19.87 -8.83 2.63
C ARG A 217 -20.48 -9.11 1.27
N ARG A 218 -20.98 -8.07 0.58
CA ARG A 218 -21.52 -8.21 -0.78
C ARG A 218 -20.45 -8.56 -1.79
N THR A 219 -19.24 -8.05 -1.55
CA THR A 219 -18.12 -8.11 -2.48
C THR A 219 -17.39 -9.44 -2.39
N ILE A 220 -17.04 -9.86 -1.20
CA ILE A 220 -16.07 -10.91 -0.97
C ILE A 220 -16.77 -12.22 -0.61
N LYS A 221 -18.04 -12.17 -0.22
CA LYS A 221 -18.80 -13.33 0.29
C LYS A 221 -18.04 -14.10 1.38
N ILE A 222 -17.26 -13.37 2.18
CA ILE A 222 -16.58 -13.95 3.33
C ILE A 222 -17.61 -14.10 4.43
N ASP A 223 -18.02 -15.32 4.67
CA ASP A 223 -18.83 -15.69 5.84
C ASP A 223 -17.90 -16.14 6.96
N ASP A 224 -17.04 -15.21 7.39
CA ASP A 224 -16.07 -15.42 8.45
C ASP A 224 -16.19 -14.33 9.51
N PRO A 225 -16.94 -14.60 10.61
CA PRO A 225 -17.16 -13.63 11.68
C PRO A 225 -15.86 -13.15 12.36
N PHE A 226 -14.82 -13.98 12.38
CA PHE A 226 -13.53 -13.60 12.96
C PHE A 226 -12.80 -12.59 12.09
N LEU A 227 -12.75 -12.81 10.78
CA LEU A 227 -12.18 -11.87 9.83
C LEU A 227 -12.92 -10.52 9.88
N GLU A 228 -14.26 -10.55 9.93
CA GLU A 228 -15.07 -9.35 10.08
C GLU A 228 -14.72 -8.57 11.36
N ALA A 229 -14.56 -9.26 12.48
CA ALA A 229 -14.21 -8.62 13.75
C ALA A 229 -12.82 -7.97 13.70
N ILE A 230 -11.84 -8.63 13.08
CA ILE A 230 -10.49 -8.07 12.90
C ILE A 230 -10.52 -6.84 12.00
N LEU A 231 -11.20 -6.89 10.87
CA LEU A 231 -11.31 -5.77 9.95
C LEU A 231 -11.99 -4.57 10.61
N LYS A 232 -13.03 -4.83 11.39
CA LYS A 232 -13.67 -3.79 12.20
C LYS A 232 -12.71 -3.17 13.21
N GLN A 233 -11.90 -3.98 13.86
CA GLN A 233 -10.93 -3.49 14.84
C GLN A 233 -9.90 -2.57 14.19
N VAL A 234 -9.35 -2.94 13.03
CA VAL A 234 -8.39 -2.09 12.31
C VAL A 234 -9.06 -0.82 11.80
N TYR A 235 -10.26 -0.92 11.24
CA TYR A 235 -11.06 0.23 10.84
C TYR A 235 -11.27 1.20 12.01
N ASP A 236 -11.71 0.71 13.18
CA ASP A 236 -11.93 1.52 14.36
C ASP A 236 -10.62 2.18 14.84
N GLN A 237 -9.50 1.50 14.75
CA GLN A 237 -8.19 2.03 15.15
C GLN A 237 -7.74 3.17 14.24
N LEU A 238 -7.84 3.00 12.92
CA LEU A 238 -7.47 4.03 11.95
C LEU A 238 -8.39 5.26 12.02
N HIS A 239 -9.69 5.08 12.28
CA HIS A 239 -10.63 6.19 12.43
C HIS A 239 -10.49 6.98 13.73
N ARG A 240 -10.07 6.32 14.82
CA ARG A 240 -9.90 6.98 16.13
C ARG A 240 -8.60 7.73 16.26
N ASN A 241 -7.59 7.32 15.52
CA ASN A 241 -6.26 7.92 15.57
C ASN A 241 -6.04 8.73 14.29
N PRO A 242 -5.90 10.06 14.40
CA PRO A 242 -5.52 10.87 13.26
C PRO A 242 -4.25 10.31 12.62
N PHE A 243 -4.21 10.16 11.32
CA PHE A 243 -3.08 9.54 10.62
C PHE A 243 -1.75 10.30 10.80
N TRP A 244 -1.81 11.58 11.14
CA TRP A 244 -0.63 12.42 11.46
C TRP A 244 -0.11 12.26 12.90
N ASN A 245 -0.76 11.48 13.74
CA ASN A 245 -0.37 11.27 15.13
C ASN A 245 0.03 9.80 15.36
N ILE A 246 1.13 9.40 14.73
CA ILE A 246 1.66 8.05 14.89
C ILE A 246 2.32 7.90 16.27
N THR A 247 1.92 6.88 17.03
CA THR A 247 2.56 6.50 18.29
C THR A 247 2.94 5.02 18.27
N PRO A 248 3.99 4.62 19.01
CA PRO A 248 4.38 3.21 19.10
C PRO A 248 3.24 2.30 19.56
N GLU A 249 2.42 2.76 20.50
CA GLU A 249 1.27 2.01 21.02
C GLU A 249 0.22 1.77 19.94
N PHE A 250 -0.06 2.79 19.13
CA PHE A 250 -1.00 2.66 18.02
C PHE A 250 -0.50 1.68 16.97
N VAL A 251 0.76 1.82 16.55
CA VAL A 251 1.38 0.94 15.56
C VAL A 251 1.46 -0.50 16.07
N MET A 252 1.83 -0.70 17.34
CA MET A 252 1.85 -2.02 17.97
C MET A 252 0.46 -2.66 17.93
N THR A 253 -0.59 -1.91 18.24
CA THR A 253 -1.98 -2.42 18.21
C THR A 253 -2.40 -2.88 16.81
N LEU A 254 -1.98 -2.17 15.76
CA LEU A 254 -2.19 -2.61 14.37
C LEU A 254 -1.45 -3.91 14.09
N GLY A 255 -0.20 -4.02 14.54
CA GLY A 255 0.62 -5.22 14.37
C GLY A 255 0.07 -6.44 15.11
N GLU A 256 -0.44 -6.29 16.33
CA GLU A 256 -1.12 -7.35 17.10
C GLU A 256 -2.38 -7.84 16.38
N THR A 257 -3.15 -6.90 15.82
CA THR A 257 -4.34 -7.22 15.04
C THR A 257 -3.99 -8.03 13.78
N TYR A 258 -2.92 -7.63 13.09
CA TYR A 258 -2.39 -8.37 11.95
C TYR A 258 -1.94 -9.78 12.34
N LEU A 259 -1.19 -9.92 13.43
CA LEU A 259 -0.74 -11.23 13.93
C LEU A 259 -1.92 -12.14 14.26
N SER A 260 -2.99 -11.58 14.81
CA SER A 260 -4.22 -12.32 15.09
C SER A 260 -4.87 -12.84 13.82
N LEU A 261 -4.93 -12.03 12.76
CA LEU A 261 -5.41 -12.44 11.45
C LEU A 261 -4.54 -13.54 10.84
N LEU A 262 -3.23 -13.36 10.87
CA LEU A 262 -2.27 -14.32 10.33
C LEU A 262 -2.43 -15.68 11.04
N SER A 263 -2.51 -15.68 12.36
CA SER A 263 -2.72 -16.90 13.16
C SER A 263 -4.02 -17.61 12.80
N HIS A 264 -5.11 -16.86 12.59
CA HIS A 264 -6.39 -17.42 12.19
C HIS A 264 -6.33 -18.08 10.79
N ILE A 265 -5.69 -17.45 9.83
CA ILE A 265 -5.50 -17.97 8.47
C ILE A 265 -4.67 -19.28 8.50
N PHE A 266 -3.60 -19.30 9.30
CA PHE A 266 -2.79 -20.52 9.45
C PHE A 266 -3.57 -21.66 10.08
N LEU A 267 -4.34 -21.41 11.15
CA LEU A 267 -5.14 -22.43 11.82
C LEU A 267 -6.23 -22.99 10.90
N LYS A 268 -6.90 -22.17 10.11
CA LYS A 268 -7.88 -22.65 9.12
C LYS A 268 -7.24 -23.52 8.04
N GLY A 269 -6.07 -23.16 7.55
CA GLY A 269 -5.34 -23.96 6.57
C GLY A 269 -4.92 -25.35 7.10
N ILE A 270 -4.69 -25.47 8.40
CA ILE A 270 -4.38 -26.78 9.05
C ILE A 270 -5.64 -27.64 9.21
N LEU A 271 -6.80 -27.04 9.43
CA LEU A 271 -8.06 -27.77 9.66
C LEU A 271 -8.77 -28.18 8.35
N GLN A 272 -8.33 -27.68 7.20
CA GLN A 272 -8.90 -28.01 5.88
C GLN A 272 -8.06 -29.03 5.09
N ASN A 273 -6.89 -29.42 5.58
CA ASN A 273 -6.03 -30.51 5.09
C ASN A 273 -6.11 -31.72 6.04
#